data_70e8d8e8da597b5133bf426090053ee4
#
_entry.id   70e8d8e8da597b5133bf426090053ee4
#
_cell.length_a   1.000
_cell.length_b   1.000
_cell.length_c   1.000
_cell.angle_alpha   90.00
_cell.angle_beta   90.00
_cell.angle_gamma   90.00
#
_symmetry.space_group_name_H-M   'P 1'
#
loop_
_entity.id
_entity.type
_entity.pdbx_description
1 polymer ?
#
loop_
_entity_poly.entity_id
_entity_poly.type
_entity_poly.pdbx_seq_one_letter_code
_entity_poly.pdbx_strand_id
1 'polypeptide(L)'
;NIDLSSIKFCDTEMLERFTKIQLITKAIQDRQAEIKVSNEEKNVDESTLVNGRRLTNIGIFRAYVEAYLRQHPQISNQMTFLVRQLSPRENGLPIEIYVFCKETNWNVYEAVQADIFDHILAVVPEFDLRVFQEPSGFDFQKLI
;
A
#
# COMPACT_ATOMS: atom_id res chain seq x y z
N ASN A 1 6.72 -3.21 8.33
CA ASN A 1 7.29 -4.06 7.26
C ASN A 1 6.22 -4.98 6.70
N ILE A 2 6.22 -5.13 5.39
CA ILE A 2 5.28 -6.00 4.66
C ILE A 2 5.97 -7.33 4.34
N ASP A 3 5.26 -8.43 4.53
CA ASP A 3 5.73 -9.76 4.13
C ASP A 3 5.96 -9.82 2.62
N LEU A 4 7.19 -10.08 2.21
CA LEU A 4 7.59 -10.12 0.80
C LEU A 4 6.76 -11.12 -0.01
N SER A 5 6.41 -12.25 0.58
CA SER A 5 5.66 -13.30 -0.12
C SER A 5 4.21 -12.90 -0.43
N SER A 6 3.71 -11.83 0.18
CA SER A 6 2.36 -11.33 -0.09
C SER A 6 2.31 -10.32 -1.25
N ILE A 7 3.44 -9.86 -1.75
CA ILE A 7 3.52 -8.92 -2.86
C ILE A 7 3.31 -9.67 -4.17
N LYS A 8 2.39 -9.17 -5.01
CA LYS A 8 2.04 -9.82 -6.28
C LYS A 8 1.46 -8.83 -7.29
N PHE A 9 1.45 -9.24 -8.54
CA PHE A 9 0.73 -8.52 -9.58
C PHE A 9 -0.79 -8.59 -9.34
N CYS A 10 -1.48 -7.52 -9.70
CA CYS A 10 -2.94 -7.49 -9.61
C CYS A 10 -3.56 -8.22 -10.79
N ASP A 11 -4.52 -9.09 -10.50
CA ASP A 11 -5.41 -9.65 -11.51
C ASP A 11 -6.67 -8.79 -11.67
N THR A 12 -7.56 -9.17 -12.56
CA THR A 12 -8.79 -8.43 -12.85
C THR A 12 -9.69 -8.30 -11.63
N GLU A 13 -9.84 -9.36 -10.83
CA GLU A 13 -10.66 -9.33 -9.62
C GLU A 13 -10.10 -8.36 -8.59
N MET A 14 -8.79 -8.40 -8.38
CA MET A 14 -8.11 -7.48 -7.45
C MET A 14 -8.31 -6.03 -7.87
N LEU A 15 -8.13 -5.74 -9.16
CA LEU A 15 -8.32 -4.38 -9.69
C LEU A 15 -9.75 -3.89 -9.54
N GLU A 16 -10.74 -4.75 -9.75
CA GLU A 16 -12.14 -4.42 -9.53
C GLU A 16 -12.41 -4.07 -8.07
N ARG A 17 -11.90 -4.87 -7.13
CA ARG A 17 -12.02 -4.58 -5.69
C ARG A 17 -11.34 -3.28 -5.31
N PHE A 18 -10.12 -3.08 -5.76
CA PHE A 18 -9.32 -1.90 -5.38
C PHE A 18 -9.89 -0.62 -5.97
N THR A 19 -10.46 -0.68 -7.17
CA THR A 19 -11.08 0.48 -7.82
C THR A 19 -12.30 0.99 -7.03
N LYS A 20 -12.93 0.15 -6.24
CA LYS A 20 -14.04 0.57 -5.35
C LYS A 20 -13.58 1.36 -4.13
N ILE A 21 -12.29 1.38 -3.84
CA ILE A 21 -11.72 2.19 -2.75
C ILE A 21 -11.70 3.65 -3.21
N GLN A 22 -12.61 4.45 -2.66
CA GLN A 22 -12.91 5.80 -3.17
C GLN A 22 -11.69 6.72 -3.22
N LEU A 23 -10.79 6.62 -2.24
CA LEU A 23 -9.59 7.46 -2.17
C LEU A 23 -8.65 7.28 -3.35
N ILE A 24 -8.67 6.14 -3.99
CA ILE A 24 -7.72 5.77 -5.05
C ILE A 24 -8.38 5.36 -6.36
N THR A 25 -9.71 5.45 -6.46
CA THR A 25 -10.43 5.07 -7.69
C THR A 25 -9.85 5.76 -8.92
N LYS A 26 -9.71 7.08 -8.87
CA LYS A 26 -9.17 7.85 -10.00
C LYS A 26 -7.71 7.51 -10.28
N ALA A 27 -6.89 7.39 -9.24
CA ALA A 27 -5.48 7.05 -9.38
C ALA A 27 -5.28 5.70 -10.08
N ILE A 28 -6.08 4.69 -9.71
CA ILE A 28 -6.03 3.37 -10.35
C ILE A 28 -6.46 3.47 -11.81
N GLN A 29 -7.56 4.16 -12.10
CA GLN A 29 -8.06 4.32 -13.46
C GLN A 29 -7.05 5.02 -14.36
N ASP A 30 -6.41 6.09 -13.88
CA ASP A 30 -5.39 6.83 -14.62
C ASP A 30 -4.16 5.94 -14.91
N ARG A 31 -3.72 5.18 -13.92
CA ARG A 31 -2.59 4.24 -14.09
C ARG A 31 -2.91 3.12 -15.04
N GLN A 32 -4.11 2.56 -14.98
CA GLN A 32 -4.54 1.53 -15.92
C GLN A 32 -4.58 2.05 -17.35
N ALA A 33 -5.04 3.28 -17.56
CA ALA A 33 -5.05 3.91 -18.87
C ALA A 33 -3.62 4.10 -19.44
N GLU A 34 -2.70 4.61 -18.62
CA GLU A 34 -1.27 4.73 -19.00
C GLU A 34 -0.66 3.39 -19.38
N ILE A 35 -0.91 2.37 -18.56
CA ILE A 35 -0.37 1.03 -18.77
C ILE A 35 -0.91 0.43 -20.06
N LYS A 36 -2.22 0.60 -20.32
CA LYS A 36 -2.86 0.12 -21.53
C LYS A 36 -2.23 0.73 -22.77
N VAL A 37 -2.03 2.04 -22.80
CA VAL A 37 -1.39 2.74 -23.91
C VAL A 37 0.03 2.23 -24.12
N SER A 38 0.82 2.14 -23.05
CA SER A 38 2.20 1.67 -23.12
C SER A 38 2.29 0.22 -23.65
N ASN A 39 1.43 -0.66 -23.19
CA ASN A 39 1.44 -2.06 -23.61
C ASN A 39 0.96 -2.22 -25.07
N GLU A 40 0.01 -1.42 -25.52
CA GLU A 40 -0.44 -1.41 -26.92
C GLU A 40 0.68 -0.90 -27.85
N GLU A 41 1.34 0.17 -27.49
CA GLU A 41 2.46 0.74 -28.26
C GLU A 41 3.62 -0.25 -28.44
N LYS A 42 3.88 -1.05 -27.37
CA LYS A 42 4.96 -2.04 -27.38
C LYS A 42 4.50 -3.40 -27.90
N ASN A 43 3.25 -3.54 -28.27
CA ASN A 43 2.67 -4.77 -28.77
C ASN A 43 2.89 -5.95 -27.81
N VAL A 44 2.60 -5.75 -26.54
CA VAL A 44 2.87 -6.69 -25.45
C VAL A 44 1.87 -7.87 -25.52
N ASP A 45 2.39 -9.09 -25.35
CA ASP A 45 1.58 -10.27 -25.11
C ASP A 45 1.17 -10.29 -23.63
N GLU A 46 -0.07 -9.89 -23.33
CA GLU A 46 -0.59 -9.78 -21.96
C GLU A 46 -1.02 -11.11 -21.35
N SER A 47 -0.93 -12.21 -22.08
CA SER A 47 -1.25 -13.54 -21.55
C SER A 47 -0.27 -14.00 -20.46
N THR A 48 0.91 -13.42 -20.42
CA THR A 48 1.94 -13.69 -19.41
C THR A 48 2.11 -12.47 -18.48
N LEU A 49 2.01 -12.70 -17.18
CA LEU A 49 2.05 -11.63 -16.16
C LEU A 49 3.32 -10.79 -16.19
N VAL A 50 4.45 -11.35 -16.62
CA VAL A 50 5.72 -10.63 -16.62
C VAL A 50 5.93 -9.75 -17.84
N ASN A 51 5.09 -9.88 -18.87
CA ASN A 51 5.21 -9.06 -20.06
C ASN A 51 4.54 -7.71 -19.86
N GLY A 52 5.21 -6.66 -20.30
CA GLY A 52 4.73 -5.29 -20.22
C GLY A 52 4.61 -4.77 -18.80
N ARG A 53 3.75 -3.77 -18.63
CA ARG A 53 3.52 -3.11 -17.35
C ARG A 53 2.24 -3.66 -16.71
N ARG A 54 2.30 -3.87 -15.40
CA ARG A 54 1.15 -4.26 -14.59
C ARG A 54 1.22 -3.60 -13.23
N LEU A 55 0.06 -3.37 -12.63
CA LEU A 55 -0.02 -2.88 -11.26
C LEU A 55 0.27 -4.02 -10.28
N THR A 56 0.88 -3.65 -9.17
CA THR A 56 1.10 -4.56 -8.03
C THR A 56 0.25 -4.12 -6.84
N ASN A 57 -0.08 -5.07 -5.97
CA ASN A 57 -0.84 -4.73 -4.77
C ASN A 57 -0.07 -3.78 -3.83
N ILE A 58 1.25 -3.93 -3.73
CA ILE A 58 2.07 -3.04 -2.89
C ILE A 58 2.10 -1.62 -3.45
N GLY A 59 2.13 -1.46 -4.76
CA GLY A 59 2.09 -0.14 -5.40
C GLY A 59 0.76 0.57 -5.14
N ILE A 60 -0.34 -0.15 -5.25
CA ILE A 60 -1.68 0.39 -4.97
C ILE A 60 -1.84 0.70 -3.48
N PHE A 61 -1.36 -0.17 -2.59
CA PHE A 61 -1.36 0.08 -1.15
C PHE A 61 -0.58 1.36 -0.80
N ARG A 62 0.58 1.55 -1.39
CA ARG A 62 1.39 2.76 -1.17
C ARG A 62 0.64 4.02 -1.61
N ALA A 63 -0.02 3.97 -2.76
CA ALA A 63 -0.86 5.07 -3.23
C ALA A 63 -2.03 5.36 -2.28
N TYR A 64 -2.65 4.31 -1.73
CA TYR A 64 -3.70 4.44 -0.74
C TYR A 64 -3.20 5.13 0.54
N VAL A 65 -2.08 4.69 1.07
CA VAL A 65 -1.49 5.27 2.29
C VAL A 65 -1.22 6.77 2.08
N GLU A 66 -0.66 7.13 0.94
CA GLU A 66 -0.41 8.53 0.61
C GLU A 66 -1.71 9.33 0.56
N ALA A 67 -2.72 8.84 -0.14
CA ALA A 67 -4.02 9.51 -0.24
C ALA A 67 -4.70 9.66 1.13
N TYR A 68 -4.65 8.60 1.94
CA TYR A 68 -5.20 8.62 3.29
C TYR A 68 -4.55 9.70 4.16
N LEU A 69 -3.23 9.77 4.14
CA LEU A 69 -2.49 10.74 4.95
C LEU A 69 -2.67 12.17 4.43
N ARG A 70 -2.78 12.36 3.11
CA ARG A 70 -3.01 13.68 2.51
C ARG A 70 -4.33 14.30 2.95
N GLN A 71 -5.37 13.50 3.11
CA GLN A 71 -6.67 13.99 3.55
C GLN A 71 -6.87 13.97 5.07
N HIS A 72 -5.95 13.39 5.81
CA HIS A 72 -6.07 13.32 7.27
C HIS A 72 -6.01 14.74 7.85
N PRO A 73 -7.02 15.14 8.65
CA PRO A 73 -7.13 16.55 9.10
C PRO A 73 -5.98 17.01 9.99
N GLN A 74 -5.29 16.08 10.65
CA GLN A 74 -4.19 16.40 11.56
C GLN A 74 -2.81 16.30 10.92
N ILE A 75 -2.70 15.91 9.66
CA ILE A 75 -1.42 15.80 8.96
C ILE A 75 -1.20 17.01 8.08
N SER A 76 -0.02 17.63 8.20
CA SER A 76 0.36 18.79 7.40
C SER A 76 0.70 18.38 5.96
N ASN A 77 0.09 19.07 4.98
CA ASN A 77 0.46 18.94 3.57
C ASN A 77 1.51 19.98 3.14
N GLN A 78 1.87 20.90 4.02
CA GLN A 78 2.82 21.99 3.73
C GLN A 78 4.23 21.67 4.21
N MET A 79 4.38 20.81 5.21
CA MET A 79 5.66 20.34 5.70
C MET A 79 6.09 19.08 4.93
N THR A 80 7.30 18.60 5.20
CA THR A 80 7.80 17.38 4.58
C THR A 80 6.79 16.24 4.70
N PHE A 81 6.52 15.60 3.57
CA PHE A 81 5.54 14.52 3.47
C PHE A 81 6.13 13.42 2.60
N LEU A 82 6.45 12.28 3.20
CA LEU A 82 7.03 11.15 2.51
C LEU A 82 6.30 9.85 2.86
N VAL A 83 5.90 9.13 1.82
CA VAL A 83 5.49 7.72 1.92
C VAL A 83 6.39 7.00 0.94
N ARG A 84 7.33 6.22 1.43
CA ARG A 84 8.33 5.60 0.57
C ARG A 84 8.58 4.15 0.93
N GLN A 85 9.05 3.43 -0.06
CA GLN A 85 9.42 2.04 0.05
C GLN A 85 10.94 1.96 0.17
N LEU A 86 11.42 1.30 1.20
CA LEU A 86 12.84 1.07 1.39
C LEU A 86 13.23 -0.28 0.80
N SER A 87 14.53 -0.57 0.78
CA SER A 87 15.02 -1.84 0.26
C SER A 87 14.52 -3.03 1.07
N PRO A 88 14.16 -4.14 0.41
CA PRO A 88 13.76 -5.36 1.12
C PRO A 88 14.84 -5.84 2.08
N ARG A 89 14.43 -6.37 3.21
CA ARG A 89 15.29 -6.91 4.26
C ARG A 89 14.79 -8.28 4.70
N GLU A 90 15.54 -8.90 5.60
CA GLU A 90 15.13 -10.18 6.21
C GLU A 90 13.79 -10.09 6.94
N ASN A 91 13.43 -8.91 7.44
CA ASN A 91 12.16 -8.63 8.12
C ASN A 91 11.10 -8.07 7.16
N GLY A 92 11.20 -8.36 5.88
CA GLY A 92 10.23 -7.95 4.88
C GLY A 92 10.55 -6.63 4.20
N LEU A 93 9.52 -5.99 3.64
CA LEU A 93 9.62 -4.73 2.92
C LEU A 93 9.20 -3.58 3.82
N PRO A 94 10.12 -2.69 4.19
CA PRO A 94 9.76 -1.51 4.96
C PRO A 94 9.00 -0.49 4.10
N ILE A 95 7.86 -0.03 4.59
CA ILE A 95 7.18 1.16 4.10
C ILE A 95 7.37 2.24 5.16
N GLU A 96 8.06 3.31 4.80
CA GLU A 96 8.34 4.41 5.71
C GLU A 96 7.33 5.53 5.48
N ILE A 97 6.74 5.98 6.58
CA ILE A 97 5.85 7.14 6.59
C ILE A 97 6.55 8.22 7.40
N TYR A 98 6.85 9.34 6.74
CA TYR A 98 7.45 10.50 7.38
C TYR A 98 6.57 11.71 7.11
N VAL A 99 5.76 12.06 8.11
CA VAL A 99 4.80 13.16 8.02
C VAL A 99 4.81 13.97 9.31
N PHE A 100 4.32 15.19 9.24
CA PHE A 100 4.22 16.08 10.40
C PHE A 100 2.76 16.24 10.80
N CYS A 101 2.50 16.08 12.09
CA CYS A 101 1.22 16.38 12.70
C CYS A 101 1.08 17.89 12.91
N LYS A 102 -0.11 18.42 12.63
CA LYS A 102 -0.42 19.86 12.86
C LYS A 102 -0.48 20.20 14.34
N GLU A 103 -0.80 19.23 15.18
CA GLU A 103 -0.99 19.42 16.62
C GLU A 103 0.33 19.22 17.36
N THR A 104 0.67 20.16 18.24
CA THR A 104 1.88 20.12 19.05
C THR A 104 1.66 19.57 20.45
N ASN A 105 0.40 19.41 20.87
CA ASN A 105 0.09 18.80 22.16
C ASN A 105 0.44 17.31 22.12
N TRP A 106 1.28 16.86 23.05
CA TRP A 106 1.79 15.50 23.08
C TRP A 106 0.69 14.42 23.11
N ASN A 107 -0.33 14.64 23.95
CA ASN A 107 -1.42 13.67 24.07
C ASN A 107 -2.22 13.52 22.76
N VAL A 108 -2.48 14.63 22.10
CA VAL A 108 -3.17 14.64 20.80
C VAL A 108 -2.27 14.01 19.75
N TYR A 109 -0.99 14.32 19.72
CA TYR A 109 -0.02 13.73 18.80
C TYR A 109 0.01 12.20 18.91
N GLU A 110 0.08 11.66 20.13
CA GLU A 110 0.08 10.21 20.33
C GLU A 110 -1.24 9.57 19.88
N ALA A 111 -2.36 10.22 20.14
CA ALA A 111 -3.67 9.73 19.70
C ALA A 111 -3.76 9.71 18.18
N VAL A 112 -3.27 10.72 17.48
CA VAL A 112 -3.23 10.78 16.01
C VAL A 112 -2.34 9.65 15.47
N GLN A 113 -1.17 9.46 16.06
CA GLN A 113 -0.24 8.41 15.64
C GLN A 113 -0.86 7.02 15.80
N ALA A 114 -1.50 6.76 16.93
CA ALA A 114 -2.18 5.49 17.19
C ALA A 114 -3.30 5.24 16.18
N ASP A 115 -4.11 6.26 15.90
CA ASP A 115 -5.21 6.19 14.94
C ASP A 115 -4.71 5.83 13.54
N ILE A 116 -3.63 6.47 13.11
CA ILE A 116 -3.03 6.19 11.80
C ILE A 116 -2.52 4.76 11.74
N PHE A 117 -1.79 4.29 12.76
CA PHE A 117 -1.30 2.91 12.79
C PHE A 117 -2.44 1.90 12.80
N ASP A 118 -3.44 2.13 13.63
CA ASP A 118 -4.61 1.23 13.71
C ASP A 118 -5.26 1.09 12.33
N HIS A 119 -5.49 2.21 11.66
CA HIS A 119 -6.12 2.21 10.35
C HIS A 119 -5.27 1.51 9.29
N ILE A 120 -4.01 1.89 9.18
CA ILE A 120 -3.12 1.33 8.16
C ILE A 120 -2.93 -0.17 8.35
N LEU A 121 -2.71 -0.64 9.58
CA LEU A 121 -2.54 -2.05 9.87
C LEU A 121 -3.82 -2.85 9.56
N ALA A 122 -4.99 -2.28 9.85
CA ALA A 122 -6.26 -2.92 9.54
C ALA A 122 -6.53 -2.99 8.03
N VAL A 123 -6.01 -2.03 7.27
CA VAL A 123 -6.21 -1.93 5.82
C VAL A 123 -5.31 -2.89 5.03
N VAL A 124 -4.12 -3.21 5.55
CA VAL A 124 -3.14 -4.05 4.83
C VAL A 124 -3.76 -5.31 4.22
N PRO A 125 -4.57 -6.11 4.93
CA PRO A 125 -5.16 -7.32 4.35
C PRO A 125 -6.12 -7.05 3.20
N GLU A 126 -6.73 -5.87 3.14
CA GLU A 126 -7.65 -5.50 2.05
C GLU A 126 -6.94 -5.41 0.69
N PHE A 127 -5.62 -5.27 0.70
CA PHE A 127 -4.78 -5.26 -0.49
C PHE A 127 -4.11 -6.62 -0.75
N ASP A 128 -4.60 -7.68 -0.12
CA ASP A 128 -4.01 -9.03 -0.20
C ASP A 128 -2.57 -9.06 0.27
N LEU A 129 -2.21 -8.14 1.16
CA LEU A 129 -0.90 -8.03 1.78
C LEU A 129 -0.94 -8.56 3.22
N ARG A 130 0.22 -8.92 3.74
CA ARG A 130 0.40 -9.27 5.15
C ARG A 130 1.51 -8.45 5.75
N VAL A 131 1.31 -8.04 7.00
CA VAL A 131 2.39 -7.45 7.79
C VAL A 131 3.37 -8.56 8.17
N PHE A 132 4.66 -8.28 8.04
CA PHE A 132 5.68 -9.21 8.51
C PHE A 132 5.59 -9.35 10.04
N GLN A 133 5.58 -10.57 10.50
CA GLN A 133 5.64 -10.91 11.92
C GLN A 133 6.41 -12.21 12.07
N GLU A 134 7.29 -12.28 13.04
CA GLU A 134 7.98 -13.52 13.34
C GLU A 134 6.98 -14.59 13.80
N PRO A 135 7.16 -15.86 13.41
CA PRO A 135 6.24 -16.91 13.81
C PRO A 135 6.12 -17.01 15.34
N SER A 136 4.90 -17.15 15.81
CA SER A 136 4.59 -17.39 17.22
C SER A 136 4.20 -18.85 17.44
N GLY A 137 4.03 -19.24 18.70
CA GLY A 137 3.51 -20.57 19.02
C GLY A 137 2.16 -20.86 18.38
N PHE A 138 1.32 -19.85 18.21
CA PHE A 138 0.03 -19.98 17.54
C PHE A 138 0.19 -20.36 16.06
N ASP A 139 1.18 -19.79 15.40
CA ASP A 139 1.45 -20.10 13.98
C ASP A 139 1.94 -21.52 13.80
N PHE A 140 2.79 -22.00 14.72
CA PHE A 140 3.26 -23.38 14.70
C PHE A 140 2.14 -24.39 14.94
N GLN A 141 1.12 -24.04 15.71
CA GLN A 141 -0.04 -24.91 15.92
C GLN A 141 -0.80 -25.21 14.63
N LYS A 142 -0.75 -24.32 13.65
CA LYS A 142 -1.41 -24.53 12.34
C LYS A 142 -0.74 -25.60 11.49
N LEU A 143 0.45 -26.02 11.85
CA LEU A 143 1.21 -27.06 11.13
C LEU A 143 0.86 -28.48 11.56
N ILE A 144 0.08 -28.64 12.61
CA ILE A 144 -0.27 -29.95 13.18
C ILE A 144 -1.60 -30.45 12.64
#